data_ffbb46a9ffc9dac67b8a7d63335665c7
#
_entry.id   ffbb46a9ffc9dac67b8a7d63335665c7
#
_cell.length_a   1.000
_cell.length_b   1.000
_cell.length_c   1.000
_cell.angle_alpha   90.00
_cell.angle_beta   90.00
_cell.angle_gamma   90.00
#
_symmetry.space_group_name_H-M   'P 1'
#
loop_
_entity.id
_entity.type
_entity.pdbx_description
1 polymer ?
#
loop_
_entity_poly.entity_id
_entity_poly.type
_entity_poly.pdbx_seq_one_letter_code
_entity_poly.pdbx_strand_id
1 'polypeptide(L)'
;MKCTILHESRGRIRVHLACRAMSLREADVLEYYLRAVPGVVDVKVFDRTQDAVVSYQDCRAAVVQALAAFSFQRAEAMELVPEHTSRALNREFEDKLVFTVCRRMFNRLFLPVPVATAITLFRSVKYIREGLKALWHGTLSVAVLDATAVTV
;
A
#
# COMPACT_ATOMS: atom_id res chain seq x y z
N MET A 1 11.54 -22.42 -8.75
CA MET A 1 10.60 -21.65 -9.61
C MET A 1 11.33 -21.18 -10.86
N LYS A 2 10.66 -21.08 -12.04
CA LYS A 2 11.32 -20.55 -13.24
C LYS A 2 11.37 -19.03 -13.16
N CYS A 3 12.55 -18.44 -13.31
CA CYS A 3 12.76 -17.00 -13.40
C CYS A 3 13.64 -16.68 -14.60
N THR A 4 13.39 -15.52 -15.21
CA THR A 4 14.14 -15.03 -16.38
C THR A 4 14.79 -13.71 -16.01
N ILE A 5 16.07 -13.57 -16.28
CA ILE A 5 16.78 -12.29 -16.11
C ILE A 5 16.37 -11.37 -17.24
N LEU A 6 15.72 -10.25 -16.90
CA LEU A 6 15.32 -9.23 -17.86
C LEU A 6 16.43 -8.23 -18.12
N HIS A 7 17.13 -7.82 -17.06
CA HIS A 7 18.18 -6.83 -17.14
C HIS A 7 19.18 -7.06 -16.00
N GLU A 8 20.45 -6.87 -16.30
CA GLU A 8 21.51 -6.93 -15.30
C GLU A 8 22.47 -5.75 -15.51
N SER A 9 22.84 -5.11 -14.41
CA SER A 9 23.88 -4.09 -14.36
C SER A 9 24.74 -4.35 -13.13
N ARG A 10 25.87 -3.62 -13.01
CA ARG A 10 26.78 -3.80 -11.88
C ARG A 10 26.06 -3.56 -10.54
N GLY A 11 25.96 -4.60 -9.73
CA GLY A 11 25.30 -4.55 -8.42
C GLY A 11 23.77 -4.55 -8.44
N ARG A 12 23.13 -4.77 -9.61
CA ARG A 12 21.67 -4.79 -9.71
C ARG A 12 21.20 -5.78 -10.76
N ILE A 13 20.23 -6.60 -10.39
CA ILE A 13 19.58 -7.56 -11.30
C ILE A 13 18.06 -7.37 -11.26
N ARG A 14 17.43 -7.42 -12.45
CA ARG A 14 15.99 -7.48 -12.59
C ARG A 14 15.61 -8.82 -13.16
N VAL A 15 14.73 -9.52 -12.48
CA VAL A 15 14.25 -10.84 -12.87
C VAL A 15 12.73 -10.84 -13.00
N HIS A 16 12.22 -11.57 -13.97
CA HIS A 16 10.81 -11.87 -14.12
C HIS A 16 10.54 -13.27 -13.61
N LEU A 17 9.50 -13.40 -12.79
CA LEU A 17 9.08 -14.68 -12.22
C LEU A 17 7.95 -15.25 -13.09
N ALA A 18 8.11 -16.45 -13.59
CA ALA A 18 7.12 -17.14 -14.42
C ALA A 18 5.97 -17.68 -13.54
N CYS A 19 5.17 -16.77 -12.97
CA CYS A 19 3.94 -17.09 -12.26
C CYS A 19 2.75 -16.47 -12.99
N ARG A 20 1.55 -17.06 -12.85
CA ARG A 20 0.35 -16.57 -13.54
C ARG A 20 -0.17 -15.27 -12.93
N ALA A 21 -0.07 -15.13 -11.64
CA ALA A 21 -0.38 -13.93 -10.86
C ALA A 21 0.40 -14.00 -9.55
N MET A 22 0.74 -12.86 -8.98
CA MET A 22 1.42 -12.75 -7.71
C MET A 22 0.53 -11.94 -6.76
N SER A 23 0.15 -12.52 -5.63
CA SER A 23 -0.55 -11.82 -4.57
C SER A 23 0.39 -10.88 -3.83
N LEU A 24 -0.17 -9.91 -3.08
CA LEU A 24 0.63 -8.99 -2.26
C LEU A 24 1.47 -9.75 -1.24
N ARG A 25 0.89 -10.78 -0.61
CA ARG A 25 1.59 -11.62 0.37
C ARG A 25 2.74 -12.40 -0.27
N GLU A 26 2.55 -12.98 -1.44
CA GLU A 26 3.62 -13.66 -2.17
C GLU A 26 4.75 -12.70 -2.57
N ALA A 27 4.41 -11.47 -2.96
CA ALA A 27 5.41 -10.45 -3.23
C ALA A 27 6.22 -10.08 -1.98
N ASP A 28 5.57 -9.99 -0.81
CA ASP A 28 6.24 -9.75 0.45
C ASP A 28 7.12 -10.94 0.86
N VAL A 29 6.63 -12.16 0.74
CA VAL A 29 7.40 -13.38 1.02
C VAL A 29 8.69 -13.42 0.18
N LEU A 30 8.59 -13.13 -1.12
CA LEU A 30 9.75 -13.07 -2.00
C LEU A 30 10.71 -11.95 -1.60
N GLU A 31 10.19 -10.77 -1.27
CA GLU A 31 10.99 -9.62 -0.88
C GLU A 31 11.80 -9.89 0.40
N TYR A 32 11.13 -10.39 1.44
CA TYR A 32 11.79 -10.72 2.71
C TYR A 32 12.77 -11.88 2.57
N TYR A 33 12.42 -12.91 1.78
CA TYR A 33 13.33 -14.01 1.49
C TYR A 33 14.62 -13.54 0.81
N LEU A 34 14.53 -12.69 -0.19
CA LEU A 34 15.71 -12.17 -0.90
C LEU A 34 16.51 -11.18 -0.04
N ARG A 35 15.86 -10.40 0.83
CA ARG A 35 16.55 -9.54 1.79
C ARG A 35 17.38 -10.31 2.83
N ALA A 36 16.96 -11.53 3.13
CA ALA A 36 17.72 -12.39 4.05
C ALA A 36 19.02 -12.96 3.44
N VAL A 37 19.22 -12.81 2.12
CA VAL A 37 20.44 -13.27 1.45
C VAL A 37 21.61 -12.34 1.79
N PRO A 38 22.74 -12.87 2.31
CA PRO A 38 23.90 -12.06 2.63
C PRO A 38 24.44 -11.26 1.43
N GLY A 39 24.73 -9.97 1.63
CA GLY A 39 25.22 -9.06 0.59
C GLY A 39 24.13 -8.43 -0.26
N VAL A 40 22.86 -8.73 -0.03
CA VAL A 40 21.74 -8.00 -0.64
C VAL A 40 21.53 -6.69 0.12
N VAL A 41 21.45 -5.58 -0.63
CA VAL A 41 21.32 -4.22 -0.09
C VAL A 41 19.85 -3.79 -0.10
N ASP A 42 19.16 -4.00 -1.22
CA ASP A 42 17.75 -3.63 -1.38
C ASP A 42 17.04 -4.59 -2.34
N VAL A 43 15.76 -4.82 -2.06
CA VAL A 43 14.89 -5.65 -2.89
C VAL A 43 13.58 -4.91 -3.10
N LYS A 44 13.11 -4.87 -4.36
CA LYS A 44 11.79 -4.37 -4.72
C LYS A 44 11.08 -5.39 -5.58
N VAL A 45 9.94 -5.85 -5.13
CA VAL A 45 9.10 -6.80 -5.85
C VAL A 45 7.85 -6.07 -6.35
N PHE A 46 7.55 -6.25 -7.63
CA PHE A 46 6.39 -5.67 -8.31
C PHE A 46 5.35 -6.77 -8.57
N ASP A 47 4.33 -6.82 -7.76
CA ASP A 47 3.25 -7.82 -7.82
C ASP A 47 2.52 -7.85 -9.16
N ARG A 48 2.30 -6.68 -9.78
CA ARG A 48 1.56 -6.55 -11.05
C ARG A 48 2.36 -7.04 -12.26
N THR A 49 3.66 -6.78 -12.30
CA THR A 49 4.53 -7.19 -13.42
C THR A 49 5.27 -8.49 -13.14
N GLN A 50 5.17 -9.01 -11.91
CA GLN A 50 5.86 -10.22 -11.44
C GLN A 50 7.40 -10.11 -11.57
N ASP A 51 7.90 -8.91 -11.45
CA ASP A 51 9.32 -8.63 -11.50
C ASP A 51 9.89 -8.41 -10.11
N ALA A 52 11.11 -8.86 -9.90
CA ALA A 52 11.89 -8.52 -8.73
C ALA A 52 13.18 -7.80 -9.16
N VAL A 53 13.49 -6.73 -8.46
CA VAL A 53 14.73 -5.97 -8.61
C VAL A 53 15.53 -6.13 -7.35
N VAL A 54 16.73 -6.69 -7.46
CA VAL A 54 17.63 -6.95 -6.36
C VAL A 54 18.89 -6.13 -6.55
N SER A 55 19.23 -5.30 -5.58
CA SER A 55 20.48 -4.58 -5.49
C SER A 55 21.42 -5.30 -4.51
N TYR A 56 22.64 -5.59 -4.91
CA TYR A 56 23.58 -6.41 -4.14
C TYR A 56 25.01 -5.91 -4.25
N GLN A 57 25.84 -6.28 -3.28
CA GLN A 57 27.29 -6.02 -3.28
C GLN A 57 28.02 -7.36 -3.35
N ASP A 58 28.75 -7.59 -4.45
CA ASP A 58 29.66 -8.72 -4.70
C ASP A 58 29.08 -10.14 -4.47
N CYS A 59 27.75 -10.30 -4.36
CA CYS A 59 27.09 -11.57 -4.07
C CYS A 59 26.17 -12.06 -5.21
N ARG A 60 26.48 -11.76 -6.49
CA ARG A 60 25.67 -12.17 -7.64
C ARG A 60 25.30 -13.66 -7.62
N ALA A 61 26.30 -14.50 -7.39
CA ALA A 61 26.07 -15.97 -7.39
C ALA A 61 25.07 -16.39 -6.32
N ALA A 62 25.16 -15.82 -5.12
CA ALA A 62 24.25 -16.10 -4.02
C ALA A 62 22.81 -15.67 -4.34
N VAL A 63 22.63 -14.50 -4.96
CA VAL A 63 21.31 -14.00 -5.40
C VAL A 63 20.70 -14.93 -6.45
N VAL A 64 21.45 -15.33 -7.47
CA VAL A 64 20.98 -16.25 -8.51
C VAL A 64 20.64 -17.62 -7.93
N GLN A 65 21.44 -18.14 -7.02
CA GLN A 65 21.19 -19.40 -6.34
C GLN A 65 19.94 -19.32 -5.44
N ALA A 66 19.76 -18.24 -4.70
CA ALA A 66 18.57 -18.01 -3.89
C ALA A 66 17.30 -17.95 -4.76
N LEU A 67 17.34 -17.26 -5.89
CA LEU A 67 16.23 -17.20 -6.85
C LEU A 67 15.92 -18.57 -7.45
N ALA A 68 16.93 -19.38 -7.78
CA ALA A 68 16.76 -20.73 -8.31
C ALA A 68 16.14 -21.67 -7.27
N ALA A 69 16.56 -21.56 -6.01
CA ALA A 69 16.08 -22.37 -4.89
C ALA A 69 14.74 -21.89 -4.32
N PHE A 70 14.25 -20.72 -4.73
CA PHE A 70 13.03 -20.11 -4.20
C PHE A 70 11.79 -20.96 -4.44
N SER A 71 10.98 -21.11 -3.41
CA SER A 71 9.64 -21.69 -3.44
C SER A 71 8.76 -20.97 -2.42
N PHE A 72 7.57 -20.53 -2.83
CA PHE A 72 6.63 -19.83 -1.94
C PHE A 72 6.30 -20.64 -0.68
N GLN A 73 6.00 -21.92 -0.83
CA GLN A 73 5.67 -22.80 0.29
C GLN A 73 6.79 -22.90 1.33
N ARG A 74 8.05 -22.98 0.86
CA ARG A 74 9.21 -23.05 1.75
C ARG A 74 9.49 -21.70 2.41
N ALA A 75 9.33 -20.61 1.69
CA ALA A 75 9.59 -19.27 2.19
C ALA A 75 8.50 -18.81 3.19
N GLU A 76 7.25 -19.18 2.99
CA GLU A 76 6.17 -18.94 3.96
C GLU A 76 6.41 -19.70 5.27
N ALA A 77 6.92 -20.95 5.21
CA ALA A 77 7.25 -21.72 6.39
C ALA A 77 8.39 -21.13 7.24
N MET A 78 9.17 -20.18 6.69
CA MET A 78 10.23 -19.48 7.43
C MET A 78 9.72 -18.32 8.29
N GLU A 79 8.43 -17.98 8.23
CA GLU A 79 7.80 -16.91 9.00
C GLU A 79 8.55 -15.55 8.97
N LEU A 80 9.22 -15.26 7.85
CA LEU A 80 10.04 -14.05 7.69
C LEU A 80 9.20 -12.78 7.51
N VAL A 81 7.93 -12.93 7.18
CA VAL A 81 7.05 -11.82 6.83
C VAL A 81 6.25 -11.38 8.06
N PRO A 82 6.34 -10.10 8.49
CA PRO A 82 5.52 -9.59 9.57
C PRO A 82 4.03 -9.55 9.17
N GLU A 83 3.13 -9.59 10.17
CA GLU A 83 1.68 -9.55 9.95
C GLU A 83 1.22 -8.28 9.20
N HIS A 84 1.89 -7.15 9.47
CA HIS A 84 1.61 -5.87 8.83
C HIS A 84 2.81 -5.42 8.02
N THR A 85 2.72 -5.56 6.69
CA THR A 85 3.75 -5.06 5.78
C THR A 85 3.42 -3.64 5.32
N SER A 86 4.44 -2.83 5.06
CA SER A 86 4.26 -1.49 4.49
C SER A 86 3.52 -1.53 3.14
N ARG A 87 3.64 -2.60 2.38
CA ARG A 87 2.92 -2.83 1.11
C ARG A 87 1.41 -2.98 1.35
N ALA A 88 1.00 -3.78 2.33
CA ALA A 88 -0.41 -3.96 2.68
C ALA A 88 -1.03 -2.65 3.16
N LEU A 89 -0.34 -1.92 4.03
CA LEU A 89 -0.78 -0.61 4.52
C LEU A 89 -0.92 0.43 3.40
N ASN A 90 0.08 0.51 2.50
CA ASN A 90 0.01 1.43 1.36
C ASN A 90 -1.14 1.09 0.42
N ARG A 91 -1.39 -0.18 0.16
CA ARG A 91 -2.51 -0.60 -0.69
C ARG A 91 -3.86 -0.24 -0.06
N GLU A 92 -4.03 -0.50 1.22
CA GLU A 92 -5.25 -0.12 1.94
C GLU A 92 -5.50 1.39 1.89
N PHE A 93 -4.42 2.17 2.03
CA PHE A 93 -4.49 3.63 1.92
C PHE A 93 -4.83 4.10 0.50
N GLU A 94 -4.18 3.54 -0.53
CA GLU A 94 -4.48 3.81 -1.93
C GLU A 94 -5.94 3.51 -2.28
N ASP A 95 -6.45 2.34 -1.86
CA ASP A 95 -7.83 1.94 -2.11
C ASP A 95 -8.84 2.90 -1.46
N LYS A 96 -8.57 3.33 -0.23
CA LYS A 96 -9.39 4.35 0.47
C LYS A 96 -9.36 5.70 -0.24
N LEU A 97 -8.19 6.13 -0.71
CA LEU A 97 -8.05 7.36 -1.48
C LEU A 97 -8.80 7.30 -2.80
N VAL A 98 -8.56 6.26 -3.60
CA VAL A 98 -9.23 6.05 -4.90
C VAL A 98 -10.74 6.03 -4.71
N PHE A 99 -11.26 5.26 -3.75
CA PHE A 99 -12.68 5.22 -3.46
C PHE A 99 -13.24 6.59 -3.08
N THR A 100 -12.53 7.36 -2.26
CA THR A 100 -12.94 8.70 -1.82
C THR A 100 -12.99 9.68 -2.99
N VAL A 101 -11.97 9.66 -3.85
CA VAL A 101 -11.89 10.51 -5.06
C VAL A 101 -12.99 10.13 -6.05
N CYS A 102 -13.15 8.85 -6.36
CA CYS A 102 -14.19 8.36 -7.26
C CYS A 102 -15.58 8.74 -6.77
N ARG A 103 -15.84 8.57 -5.47
CA ARG A 103 -17.13 8.97 -4.87
C ARG A 103 -17.37 10.48 -4.96
N ARG A 104 -16.33 11.31 -4.74
CA ARG A 104 -16.44 12.77 -4.90
C ARG A 104 -16.74 13.17 -6.35
N MET A 105 -16.01 12.58 -7.29
CA MET A 105 -16.24 12.82 -8.71
C MET A 105 -17.65 12.38 -9.14
N PHE A 106 -18.07 11.19 -8.72
CA PHE A 106 -19.41 10.69 -9.00
C PHE A 106 -20.50 11.63 -8.46
N ASN A 107 -20.39 12.05 -7.21
CA ASN A 107 -21.32 12.99 -6.62
C ASN A 107 -21.37 14.33 -7.36
N ARG A 108 -20.21 14.82 -7.81
CA ARG A 108 -20.14 16.09 -8.54
C ARG A 108 -20.72 16.02 -9.95
N LEU A 109 -20.59 14.87 -10.63
CA LEU A 109 -21.02 14.68 -12.01
C LEU A 109 -22.49 14.26 -12.12
N PHE A 110 -22.97 13.43 -11.19
CA PHE A 110 -24.26 12.76 -11.31
C PHE A 110 -25.32 13.26 -10.32
N LEU A 111 -24.93 13.92 -9.23
CA LEU A 111 -25.92 14.45 -8.29
C LEU A 111 -26.34 15.88 -8.70
N PRO A 112 -27.65 16.13 -8.83
CA PRO A 112 -28.18 17.48 -8.95
C PRO A 112 -27.75 18.35 -7.76
N VAL A 113 -27.43 19.61 -8.00
CA VAL A 113 -26.94 20.55 -6.98
C VAL A 113 -27.78 20.54 -5.69
N PRO A 114 -29.13 20.57 -5.74
CA PRO A 114 -29.94 20.60 -4.51
C PRO A 114 -29.77 19.30 -3.68
N VAL A 115 -29.63 18.16 -4.32
CA VAL A 115 -29.41 16.87 -3.62
C VAL A 115 -28.02 16.82 -2.98
N ALA A 116 -27.00 17.25 -3.72
CA ALA A 116 -25.64 17.32 -3.18
C ALA A 116 -25.56 18.26 -1.96
N THR A 117 -26.24 19.41 -2.02
CA THR A 117 -26.31 20.37 -0.92
C THR A 117 -27.03 19.77 0.29
N ALA A 118 -28.17 19.09 0.10
CA ALA A 118 -28.90 18.43 1.17
C ALA A 118 -28.06 17.35 1.88
N ILE A 119 -27.33 16.53 1.12
CA ILE A 119 -26.43 15.51 1.69
C ILE A 119 -25.29 16.17 2.47
N THR A 120 -24.72 17.27 1.96
CA THR A 120 -23.65 18.00 2.63
C THR A 120 -24.16 18.61 3.95
N LEU A 121 -25.32 19.26 3.95
CA LEU A 121 -25.96 19.79 5.15
C LEU A 121 -26.22 18.70 6.18
N PHE A 122 -26.77 17.56 5.77
CA PHE A 122 -27.03 16.45 6.67
C PHE A 122 -25.76 15.90 7.33
N ARG A 123 -24.66 15.82 6.57
CA ARG A 123 -23.35 15.43 7.11
C ARG A 123 -22.76 16.48 8.06
N SER A 124 -22.95 17.76 7.75
CA SER A 124 -22.47 18.87 8.59
C SER A 124 -23.12 18.91 9.96
N VAL A 125 -24.38 18.46 10.09
CA VAL A 125 -25.09 18.38 11.38
C VAL A 125 -24.31 17.57 12.42
N LYS A 126 -23.65 16.49 12.01
CA LYS A 126 -22.82 15.69 12.92
C LYS A 126 -21.68 16.51 13.51
N TYR A 127 -20.92 17.20 12.66
CA TYR A 127 -19.79 18.05 13.08
C TYR A 127 -20.23 19.22 13.95
N ILE A 128 -21.36 19.86 13.58
CA ILE A 128 -21.94 20.95 14.36
C ILE A 128 -22.34 20.47 15.77
N ARG A 129 -23.00 19.31 15.85
CA ARG A 129 -23.37 18.73 17.16
C ARG A 129 -22.17 18.37 18.02
N GLU A 130 -21.13 17.78 17.43
CA GLU A 130 -19.88 17.45 18.13
C GLU A 130 -19.13 18.73 18.59
N GLY A 131 -19.08 19.75 17.75
CA GLY A 131 -18.51 21.06 18.08
C GLY A 131 -19.27 21.77 19.21
N LEU A 132 -20.62 21.79 19.15
CA LEU A 132 -21.44 22.35 20.21
C LEU A 132 -21.27 21.61 21.55
N LYS A 133 -21.18 20.28 21.50
CA LYS A 133 -20.97 19.46 22.69
C LYS A 133 -19.59 19.75 23.32
N ALA A 134 -18.56 19.88 22.48
CA ALA A 134 -17.20 20.24 22.96
C ALA A 134 -17.16 21.63 23.58
N LEU A 135 -17.85 22.63 23.00
CA LEU A 135 -18.00 23.98 23.58
C LEU A 135 -18.72 23.95 24.91
N TRP A 136 -19.80 23.15 25.04
CA TRP A 136 -20.55 23.04 26.29
C TRP A 136 -19.72 22.42 27.41
N HIS A 137 -18.80 21.54 27.08
CA HIS A 137 -17.86 20.97 28.04
C HIS A 137 -16.59 21.81 28.28
N GLY A 138 -16.49 23.01 27.67
CA GLY A 138 -15.37 23.93 27.85
C GLY A 138 -14.04 23.44 27.27
N THR A 139 -14.07 22.44 26.37
CA THR A 139 -12.87 21.92 25.74
C THR A 139 -12.73 22.46 24.30
N LEU A 140 -11.71 23.32 24.11
CA LEU A 140 -11.30 23.75 22.78
C LEU A 140 -10.59 22.58 22.09
N SER A 141 -11.35 21.83 21.29
CA SER A 141 -10.84 20.70 20.50
C SER A 141 -10.87 20.99 18.99
N VAL A 142 -10.19 20.18 18.20
CA VAL A 142 -10.20 20.25 16.72
C VAL A 142 -11.64 20.24 16.16
N ALA A 143 -12.58 19.60 16.87
CA ALA A 143 -14.00 19.57 16.49
C ALA A 143 -14.66 20.97 16.49
N VAL A 144 -14.20 21.91 17.33
CA VAL A 144 -14.69 23.30 17.33
C VAL A 144 -14.18 24.06 16.10
N LEU A 145 -12.91 23.85 15.72
CA LEU A 145 -12.34 24.42 14.49
C LEU A 145 -13.05 23.90 13.25
N ASP A 146 -13.31 22.60 13.18
CA ASP A 146 -14.02 21.98 12.07
C ASP A 146 -15.47 22.49 11.98
N ALA A 147 -16.16 22.65 13.11
CA ALA A 147 -17.51 23.21 13.16
C ALA A 147 -17.55 24.67 12.66
N THR A 148 -16.56 25.49 13.02
CA THR A 148 -16.47 26.89 12.53
C THR A 148 -16.14 26.95 11.05
N ALA A 149 -15.27 26.09 10.55
CA ALA A 149 -14.91 26.03 9.13
C ALA A 149 -16.09 25.59 8.23
N VAL A 150 -17.04 24.84 8.77
CA VAL A 150 -18.23 24.37 8.03
C VAL A 150 -19.35 25.41 8.01
N THR A 151 -19.37 26.33 8.98
CA THR A 151 -20.41 27.36 9.12
C THR A 151 -20.07 28.68 8.42
N VAL A 152 -18.83 28.89 8.00
CA VAL A 152 -18.35 30.02 7.20
C VAL A 152 -18.36 29.67 5.71
#